data_617ba026f7c566e1fbf6f415a63fb36d
#
_entry.id   617ba026f7c566e1fbf6f415a63fb36d
#
_cell.length_a   1.000
_cell.length_b   1.000
_cell.length_c   1.000
_cell.angle_alpha   90.00
_cell.angle_beta   90.00
_cell.angle_gamma   90.00
#
_symmetry.space_group_name_H-M   'P 1'
#
loop_
_entity.id
_entity.type
_entity.pdbx_description
1 polymer ?
#
loop_
_entity_poly.entity_id
_entity_poly.type
_entity_poly.pdbx_seq_one_letter_code
_entity_poly.pdbx_strand_id
1 'polypeptide(L)'
;MASILVDDQTKEHDTIKDMFFIFEIDGEDYGVEVTNVIEIIPMKNITKVPKMPDFIEGIINLRGDLIGILNVRKRFGKVPKEYDEQTCIVIIEYDQYKLGLIVDSVKAARPIPPQNVSPPPNAKLNNYNQFIRNIGKVDNSVKLLLDLDRFLEQ
;
A
#
# COMPACT_ATOMS: atom_id res chain seq x y z
N MET A 1 6.09 -13.18 -24.86
CA MET A 1 5.85 -12.09 -23.90
C MET A 1 6.15 -10.74 -24.48
N ALA A 2 7.34 -10.56 -24.98
CA ALA A 2 7.72 -9.26 -25.51
C ALA A 2 6.85 -8.81 -26.69
N SER A 3 6.46 -9.73 -27.55
CA SER A 3 5.63 -9.40 -28.71
C SER A 3 4.25 -8.92 -28.28
N ILE A 4 3.75 -9.48 -27.20
CA ILE A 4 2.46 -9.06 -26.66
C ILE A 4 2.55 -7.63 -26.17
N LEU A 5 3.66 -7.29 -25.53
CA LEU A 5 3.85 -5.96 -25.00
C LEU A 5 3.85 -4.90 -26.09
N VAL A 6 4.44 -5.21 -27.22
CA VAL A 6 4.52 -4.25 -28.32
C VAL A 6 3.14 -3.92 -28.85
N ASP A 7 2.34 -4.96 -29.09
CA ASP A 7 1.01 -4.76 -29.64
C ASP A 7 0.08 -4.04 -28.68
N ASP A 8 0.26 -4.31 -27.40
CA ASP A 8 -0.68 -3.86 -26.40
C ASP A 8 -0.15 -2.72 -25.56
N GLN A 9 0.80 -1.97 -26.07
CA GLN A 9 1.38 -0.88 -25.29
C GLN A 9 0.32 0.08 -24.75
N THR A 10 -0.64 0.43 -25.59
CA THR A 10 -1.70 1.33 -25.13
C THR A 10 -2.56 0.66 -24.07
N LYS A 11 -2.93 -0.59 -24.30
CA LYS A 11 -3.72 -1.35 -23.34
C LYS A 11 -2.95 -1.58 -22.06
N GLU A 12 -1.67 -1.88 -22.21
CA GLU A 12 -0.83 -2.12 -21.06
C GLU A 12 -0.70 -0.86 -20.21
N HIS A 13 -0.55 0.27 -20.87
CA HIS A 13 -0.50 1.54 -20.17
C HIS A 13 -1.79 1.81 -19.41
N ASP A 14 -2.94 1.56 -20.06
CA ASP A 14 -4.23 1.72 -19.41
C ASP A 14 -4.39 0.74 -18.26
N THR A 15 -3.90 -0.48 -18.44
CA THR A 15 -3.97 -1.50 -17.41
C THR A 15 -3.12 -1.08 -16.20
N ILE A 16 -1.93 -0.57 -16.43
CA ILE A 16 -1.08 -0.09 -15.35
C ILE A 16 -1.76 1.05 -14.60
N LYS A 17 -2.42 1.92 -15.34
CA LYS A 17 -3.13 3.04 -14.74
C LYS A 17 -4.20 2.58 -13.76
N ASP A 18 -4.86 1.46 -14.07
CA ASP A 18 -5.93 0.91 -13.23
C ASP A 18 -5.46 -0.25 -12.37
N MET A 19 -4.16 -0.52 -12.32
CA MET A 19 -3.64 -1.61 -11.51
C MET A 19 -3.40 -1.17 -10.09
N PHE A 20 -3.80 -2.02 -9.18
CA PHE A 20 -3.60 -1.77 -7.75
C PHE A 20 -2.80 -2.91 -7.16
N PHE A 21 -1.82 -2.55 -6.35
CA PHE A 21 -1.06 -3.49 -5.57
C PHE A 21 -1.85 -3.80 -4.30
N ILE A 22 -2.10 -5.07 -4.04
CA ILE A 22 -2.96 -5.47 -2.93
C ILE A 22 -2.10 -6.01 -1.80
N PHE A 23 -2.36 -5.54 -0.59
CA PHE A 23 -1.75 -6.09 0.60
C PHE A 23 -2.82 -6.28 1.67
N GLU A 24 -2.48 -7.09 2.66
CA GLU A 24 -3.43 -7.46 3.69
C GLU A 24 -3.01 -6.89 5.03
N ILE A 25 -3.98 -6.32 5.73
CA ILE A 25 -3.81 -5.90 7.13
C ILE A 25 -4.99 -6.46 7.89
N ASP A 26 -4.70 -7.30 8.87
CA ASP A 26 -5.72 -7.81 9.79
C ASP A 26 -6.87 -8.49 9.06
N GLY A 27 -6.56 -9.22 7.99
CA GLY A 27 -7.55 -9.97 7.23
C GLY A 27 -8.29 -9.18 6.18
N GLU A 28 -8.02 -7.89 6.05
CA GLU A 28 -8.67 -7.06 5.04
C GLU A 28 -7.69 -6.67 3.95
N ASP A 29 -8.19 -6.61 2.72
CA ASP A 29 -7.36 -6.26 1.56
C ASP A 29 -7.39 -4.76 1.30
N TYR A 30 -6.20 -4.20 1.19
CA TYR A 30 -6.02 -2.79 0.88
C TYR A 30 -5.27 -2.67 -0.44
N GLY A 31 -5.45 -1.56 -1.12
CA GLY A 31 -4.80 -1.35 -2.39
C GLY A 31 -4.14 0.00 -2.51
N VAL A 32 -3.00 0.04 -3.18
CA VAL A 32 -2.36 1.27 -3.60
C VAL A 32 -2.05 1.16 -5.07
N GLU A 33 -2.03 2.28 -5.75
CA GLU A 33 -1.75 2.26 -7.18
C GLU A 33 -0.37 1.67 -7.43
N VAL A 34 -0.30 0.77 -8.40
CA VAL A 34 0.96 0.12 -8.75
C VAL A 34 2.03 1.14 -9.12
N THR A 35 1.62 2.26 -9.70
CA THR A 35 2.57 3.30 -10.09
C THR A 35 3.34 3.89 -8.91
N ASN A 36 2.84 3.71 -7.70
CA ASN A 36 3.54 4.18 -6.51
C ASN A 36 4.45 3.13 -5.90
N VAL A 37 4.38 1.87 -6.33
CA VAL A 37 5.14 0.78 -5.72
C VAL A 37 6.46 0.61 -6.44
N ILE A 38 7.56 0.63 -5.67
CA ILE A 38 8.89 0.43 -6.23
C ILE A 38 9.29 -1.02 -6.12
N GLU A 39 9.21 -1.59 -4.92
CA GLU A 39 9.60 -2.99 -4.72
C GLU A 39 9.07 -3.48 -3.39
N ILE A 40 9.14 -4.79 -3.19
CA ILE A 40 8.73 -5.43 -1.93
C ILE A 40 9.96 -6.13 -1.39
N ILE A 41 10.25 -5.91 -0.12
CA ILE A 41 11.42 -6.53 0.51
C ILE A 41 10.98 -7.24 1.78
N PRO A 42 11.74 -8.26 2.22
CA PRO A 42 11.48 -8.87 3.51
C PRO A 42 11.82 -7.89 4.64
N MET A 43 11.40 -8.22 5.84
CA MET A 43 11.71 -7.39 6.99
C MET A 43 13.21 -7.27 7.16
N LYS A 44 13.65 -6.08 7.55
CA LYS A 44 15.05 -5.77 7.81
C LYS A 44 15.17 -5.14 9.18
N ASN A 45 16.39 -5.04 9.66
CA ASN A 45 16.64 -4.30 10.89
C ASN A 45 16.31 -2.84 10.68
N ILE A 46 15.50 -2.31 11.58
CA ILE A 46 15.05 -0.92 11.51
C ILE A 46 15.72 -0.14 12.62
N THR A 47 16.34 0.97 12.26
CA THR A 47 16.96 1.86 13.23
C THR A 47 15.91 2.86 13.71
N LYS A 48 15.64 2.84 15.00
CA LYS A 48 14.65 3.76 15.55
C LYS A 48 15.14 5.18 15.53
N VAL A 49 14.23 6.10 15.24
CA VAL A 49 14.50 7.54 15.27
C VAL A 49 13.68 8.13 16.41
N PRO A 50 14.32 8.83 17.35
CA PRO A 50 13.60 9.38 18.49
C PRO A 50 12.65 10.50 18.09
N LYS A 51 11.60 10.68 18.89
CA LYS A 51 10.64 11.78 18.75
C LYS A 51 9.83 11.74 17.48
N MET A 52 9.62 10.54 16.92
CA MET A 52 8.75 10.35 15.77
C MET A 52 7.39 9.84 16.25
N PRO A 53 6.34 10.03 15.45
CA PRO A 53 5.04 9.42 15.77
C PRO A 53 5.18 7.91 15.95
N ASP A 54 4.27 7.34 16.74
CA ASP A 54 4.33 5.91 17.06
C ASP A 54 4.31 5.01 15.84
N PHE A 55 3.61 5.42 14.79
CA PHE A 55 3.49 4.58 13.59
C PHE A 55 4.75 4.61 12.72
N ILE A 56 5.71 5.48 13.01
CA ILE A 56 7.00 5.47 12.32
C ILE A 56 7.94 4.58 13.12
N GLU A 57 8.33 3.46 12.53
CA GLU A 57 9.20 2.51 13.23
C GLU A 57 10.66 2.94 13.19
N GLY A 58 11.05 3.71 12.20
CA GLY A 58 12.42 4.17 12.08
C GLY A 58 12.84 4.26 10.64
N ILE A 59 14.10 3.95 10.37
CA ILE A 59 14.66 4.01 9.02
C ILE A 59 15.44 2.74 8.72
N ILE A 60 15.54 2.43 7.43
CA ILE A 60 16.43 1.39 6.94
C ILE A 60 17.37 2.00 5.91
N ASN A 61 18.49 1.33 5.70
CA ASN A 61 19.38 1.66 4.62
C ASN A 61 19.17 0.63 3.51
N LEU A 62 18.68 1.09 2.36
CA LEU A 62 18.42 0.21 1.23
C LEU A 62 19.29 0.69 0.08
N ARG A 63 20.38 -0.03 -0.14
CA ARG A 63 21.32 0.29 -1.22
C ARG A 63 21.79 1.75 -1.20
N GLY A 64 22.06 2.26 0.00
CA GLY A 64 22.55 3.62 0.17
C GLY A 64 21.48 4.67 0.40
N ASP A 65 20.21 4.33 0.15
CA ASP A 65 19.11 5.25 0.43
C ASP A 65 18.57 5.01 1.82
N LEU A 66 18.37 6.09 2.56
CA LEU A 66 17.73 6.00 3.86
C LEU A 66 16.23 6.15 3.67
N ILE A 67 15.50 5.12 4.07
CA ILE A 67 14.06 5.05 3.82
C ILE A 67 13.31 4.97 5.15
N GLY A 68 12.37 5.89 5.36
CA GLY A 68 11.52 5.85 6.53
C GLY A 68 10.55 4.69 6.47
N ILE A 69 10.35 4.04 7.60
CA ILE A 69 9.50 2.85 7.69
C ILE A 69 8.29 3.14 8.54
N LEU A 70 7.12 2.94 7.97
CA LEU A 70 5.84 3.20 8.60
C LEU A 70 5.13 1.87 8.84
N ASN A 71 4.61 1.69 10.06
CA ASN A 71 3.85 0.50 10.40
C ASN A 71 2.37 0.76 10.09
N VAL A 72 1.82 0.05 9.11
CA VAL A 72 0.46 0.30 8.66
C VAL A 72 -0.55 -0.01 9.73
N ARG A 73 -0.34 -1.10 10.49
CA ARG A 73 -1.24 -1.42 11.59
C ARG A 73 -1.36 -0.28 12.59
N LYS A 74 -0.22 0.27 12.98
CA LYS A 74 -0.22 1.38 13.94
C LYS A 74 -0.87 2.62 13.36
N ARG A 75 -0.61 2.89 12.08
CA ARG A 75 -1.21 4.05 11.42
C ARG A 75 -2.73 3.94 11.41
N PHE A 76 -3.25 2.72 11.24
CA PHE A 76 -4.69 2.46 11.24
C PHE A 76 -5.27 2.39 12.65
N GLY A 77 -4.44 2.48 13.68
CA GLY A 77 -4.91 2.32 15.06
C GLY A 77 -5.22 0.90 15.44
N LYS A 78 -4.67 -0.06 14.74
CA LYS A 78 -4.88 -1.47 15.06
C LYS A 78 -3.83 -1.98 16.03
N VAL A 79 -4.15 -3.09 16.68
CA VAL A 79 -3.24 -3.73 17.63
C VAL A 79 -1.98 -4.19 16.89
N PRO A 80 -0.79 -3.87 17.42
CA PRO A 80 0.44 -4.38 16.82
C PRO A 80 0.48 -5.89 16.82
N LYS A 81 1.18 -6.44 15.84
CA LYS A 81 1.31 -7.87 15.65
C LYS A 81 2.77 -8.22 15.50
N GLU A 82 3.19 -9.35 16.07
CA GLU A 82 4.54 -9.82 15.86
C GLU A 82 4.76 -10.13 14.39
N TYR A 83 5.95 -9.83 13.91
CA TYR A 83 6.28 -10.08 12.50
C TYR A 83 6.46 -11.59 12.30
N ASP A 84 5.92 -12.07 11.21
CA ASP A 84 6.04 -13.48 10.85
C ASP A 84 6.64 -13.61 9.45
N GLU A 85 6.56 -14.81 8.88
CA GLU A 85 7.18 -15.09 7.59
C GLU A 85 6.54 -14.29 6.45
N GLN A 86 5.30 -13.86 6.63
CA GLN A 86 4.58 -13.14 5.58
C GLN A 86 4.72 -11.63 5.71
N THR A 87 5.15 -11.15 6.86
CA THR A 87 5.33 -9.72 7.08
C THR A 87 6.43 -9.20 6.18
N CYS A 88 6.17 -8.10 5.51
CA CYS A 88 7.17 -7.54 4.60
C CYS A 88 7.01 -6.03 4.50
N ILE A 89 7.94 -5.42 3.79
CA ILE A 89 7.95 -3.98 3.60
C ILE A 89 7.69 -3.69 2.13
N VAL A 90 6.67 -2.89 1.87
CA VAL A 90 6.35 -2.42 0.53
C VAL A 90 6.99 -1.04 0.38
N ILE A 91 7.96 -0.92 -0.51
CA ILE A 91 8.62 0.35 -0.75
C ILE A 91 7.81 1.10 -1.78
N ILE A 92 7.36 2.30 -1.41
CA ILE A 92 6.60 3.15 -2.31
C ILE A 92 7.32 4.46 -2.54
N GLU A 93 6.99 5.09 -3.63
CA GLU A 93 7.42 6.45 -3.91
C GLU A 93 6.17 7.32 -4.03
N TYR A 94 6.15 8.40 -3.27
CA TYR A 94 5.02 9.30 -3.28
C TYR A 94 5.55 10.71 -3.08
N ASP A 95 5.17 11.61 -3.98
CA ASP A 95 5.57 13.01 -3.91
C ASP A 95 7.10 13.12 -3.79
N GLN A 96 7.81 12.32 -4.58
CA GLN A 96 9.27 12.30 -4.67
C GLN A 96 9.99 11.73 -3.44
N TYR A 97 9.24 11.22 -2.48
CA TYR A 97 9.81 10.59 -1.29
C TYR A 97 9.63 9.09 -1.34
N LYS A 98 10.61 8.35 -0.86
CA LYS A 98 10.52 6.90 -0.73
C LYS A 98 10.21 6.54 0.71
N LEU A 99 9.25 5.66 0.87
CA LEU A 99 8.82 5.19 2.19
C LEU A 99 8.60 3.70 2.13
N GLY A 100 8.77 3.03 3.27
CA GLY A 100 8.46 1.62 3.36
C GLY A 100 7.26 1.41 4.27
N LEU A 101 6.34 0.58 3.84
CA LEU A 101 5.14 0.26 4.58
C LEU A 101 5.22 -1.16 5.08
N ILE A 102 5.18 -1.37 6.39
CA ILE A 102 5.12 -2.72 6.95
C ILE A 102 3.69 -3.21 6.84
N VAL A 103 3.50 -4.32 6.14
CA VAL A 103 2.18 -4.92 5.94
C VAL A 103 2.19 -6.37 6.40
N ASP A 104 1.00 -6.90 6.73
CA ASP A 104 0.89 -8.27 7.21
C ASP A 104 1.28 -9.29 6.14
N SER A 105 0.85 -9.03 4.92
CA SER A 105 1.21 -9.87 3.78
C SER A 105 0.89 -9.13 2.49
N VAL A 106 1.38 -9.64 1.38
CA VAL A 106 1.11 -9.05 0.07
C VAL A 106 0.40 -10.05 -0.82
N LYS A 107 -0.39 -9.54 -1.73
CA LYS A 107 -1.09 -10.33 -2.73
C LYS A 107 -0.74 -9.80 -4.11
N ALA A 108 -1.19 -10.48 -5.14
CA ALA A 108 -0.88 -10.07 -6.50
C ALA A 108 -1.55 -8.74 -6.83
N ALA A 109 -0.91 -7.97 -7.70
CA ALA A 109 -1.54 -6.77 -8.22
C ALA A 109 -2.77 -7.15 -9.05
N ARG A 110 -3.79 -6.31 -8.99
CA ARG A 110 -5.06 -6.58 -9.67
C ARG A 110 -5.53 -5.35 -10.41
N PRO A 111 -6.10 -5.53 -11.59
CA PRO A 111 -6.76 -4.42 -12.26
C PRO A 111 -8.12 -4.15 -11.59
N ILE A 112 -8.39 -2.89 -11.34
CA ILE A 112 -9.68 -2.47 -10.81
C ILE A 112 -10.14 -1.31 -11.67
N PRO A 113 -10.91 -1.61 -12.73
CA PRO A 113 -11.33 -0.56 -13.64
C PRO A 113 -12.27 0.44 -12.96
N PRO A 114 -12.36 1.65 -13.47
CA PRO A 114 -13.15 2.70 -12.81
C PRO A 114 -14.60 2.31 -12.54
N GLN A 115 -15.22 1.50 -13.38
CA GLN A 115 -16.60 1.10 -13.16
C GLN A 115 -16.77 0.21 -11.94
N ASN A 116 -15.67 -0.37 -11.43
CA ASN A 116 -15.69 -1.20 -10.24
C ASN A 116 -15.26 -0.43 -8.99
N VAL A 117 -15.04 0.86 -9.11
CA VAL A 117 -14.59 1.70 -8.02
C VAL A 117 -15.72 2.63 -7.60
N SER A 118 -15.97 2.72 -6.31
CA SER A 118 -17.01 3.58 -5.79
C SER A 118 -16.56 4.23 -4.49
N PRO A 119 -17.18 5.35 -4.10
CA PRO A 119 -16.82 5.98 -2.82
C PRO A 119 -17.20 5.07 -1.65
N PRO A 120 -16.55 5.24 -0.50
CA PRO A 120 -16.90 4.46 0.69
C PRO A 120 -18.33 4.78 1.11
N PRO A 121 -19.12 3.76 1.46
CA PRO A 121 -20.47 4.03 1.95
C PRO A 121 -20.41 4.59 3.37
N ASN A 122 -21.14 5.65 3.62
CA ASN A 122 -21.30 6.21 4.95
C ASN A 122 -20.02 6.38 5.72
N ALA A 123 -19.14 7.24 5.19
CA ALA A 123 -17.85 7.50 5.82
C ALA A 123 -17.99 7.92 7.29
N LYS A 124 -19.14 8.45 7.68
CA LYS A 124 -19.35 8.90 9.04
C LYS A 124 -19.41 7.76 10.06
N LEU A 125 -19.72 6.56 9.61
CA LEU A 125 -19.87 5.44 10.52
C LEU A 125 -18.58 4.67 10.76
N ASN A 126 -17.54 4.96 9.98
CA ASN A 126 -16.31 4.18 10.02
C ASN A 126 -15.11 5.08 10.24
N ASN A 127 -14.73 5.24 11.51
CA ASN A 127 -13.62 6.10 11.84
C ASN A 127 -12.30 5.63 11.23
N TYR A 128 -12.13 4.32 11.06
CA TYR A 128 -10.90 3.82 10.48
C TYR A 128 -10.81 4.09 8.99
N ASN A 129 -11.90 4.57 8.38
CA ASN A 129 -11.92 4.81 6.95
C ASN A 129 -11.37 6.16 6.52
N GLN A 130 -10.83 6.92 7.45
CA GLN A 130 -10.28 8.22 7.07
C GLN A 130 -9.16 8.12 6.05
N PHE A 131 -8.50 6.95 5.96
CA PHE A 131 -7.40 6.75 5.00
C PHE A 131 -7.86 6.06 3.72
N ILE A 132 -9.15 5.77 3.59
CA ILE A 132 -9.67 5.07 2.43
C ILE A 132 -10.32 6.07 1.50
N ARG A 133 -9.83 6.11 0.27
CA ARG A 133 -10.40 7.00 -0.75
C ARG A 133 -11.61 6.38 -1.42
N ASN A 134 -11.48 5.11 -1.82
CA ASN A 134 -12.50 4.42 -2.59
C ASN A 134 -12.55 2.95 -2.22
N ILE A 135 -13.61 2.30 -2.66
CA ILE A 135 -13.79 0.86 -2.53
C ILE A 135 -13.73 0.26 -3.92
N GLY A 136 -12.92 -0.78 -4.08
CA GLY A 136 -12.84 -1.50 -5.34
C GLY A 136 -13.44 -2.88 -5.21
N LYS A 137 -14.16 -3.33 -6.22
CA LYS A 137 -14.73 -4.67 -6.24
C LYS A 137 -13.97 -5.54 -7.23
N VAL A 138 -13.51 -6.69 -6.76
CA VAL A 138 -12.80 -7.66 -7.57
C VAL A 138 -13.25 -9.05 -7.16
N ASP A 139 -13.80 -9.82 -8.09
CA ASP A 139 -14.16 -11.22 -7.86
C ASP A 139 -14.99 -11.40 -6.59
N ASN A 140 -16.03 -10.60 -6.44
CA ASN A 140 -16.93 -10.65 -5.29
C ASN A 140 -16.27 -10.31 -3.96
N SER A 141 -15.10 -9.70 -4.00
CA SER A 141 -14.46 -9.24 -2.77
C SER A 141 -14.20 -7.74 -2.88
N VAL A 142 -13.94 -7.16 -1.72
CA VAL A 142 -13.80 -5.71 -1.60
C VAL A 142 -12.34 -5.40 -1.29
N LYS A 143 -11.80 -4.41 -2.00
CA LYS A 143 -10.47 -3.89 -1.73
C LYS A 143 -10.62 -2.44 -1.28
N LEU A 144 -9.94 -2.09 -0.21
CA LEU A 144 -10.00 -0.75 0.35
C LEU A 144 -8.84 0.06 -0.22
N LEU A 145 -9.16 1.03 -1.08
CA LEU A 145 -8.12 1.77 -1.81
C LEU A 145 -7.67 2.96 -0.98
N LEU A 146 -6.38 3.02 -0.70
CA LEU A 146 -5.83 4.03 0.19
C LEU A 146 -5.75 5.40 -0.46
N ASP A 147 -5.98 6.40 0.35
CA ASP A 147 -5.71 7.80 0.02
C ASP A 147 -4.32 8.11 0.57
N LEU A 148 -3.31 8.07 -0.29
CA LEU A 148 -1.94 8.26 0.17
C LEU A 148 -1.70 9.65 0.72
N ASP A 149 -2.42 10.66 0.21
CA ASP A 149 -2.28 12.00 0.77
C ASP A 149 -2.63 12.01 2.25
N ARG A 150 -3.74 11.41 2.61
CA ARG A 150 -4.16 11.36 4.01
C ARG A 150 -3.34 10.38 4.82
N PHE A 151 -3.01 9.25 4.21
CA PHE A 151 -2.30 8.19 4.91
C PHE A 151 -0.91 8.66 5.34
N LEU A 152 -0.25 9.45 4.50
CA LEU A 152 1.11 9.93 4.76
C LEU A 152 1.14 11.31 5.43
N GLU A 153 0.00 11.90 5.66
CA GLU A 153 -0.10 13.19 6.33
C GLU A 153 0.25 13.05 7.81
N GLN A 154 0.95 14.01 8.33
CA GLN A 154 1.34 14.00 9.75
C GLN A 154 0.41 14.78 10.65
#